data_9a3646e697301ed19a2d134705b97bc7
#
_entry.id   9a3646e697301ed19a2d134705b97bc7
#
_cell.length_a   1.000
_cell.length_b   1.000
_cell.length_c   1.000
_cell.angle_alpha   90.00
_cell.angle_beta   90.00
_cell.angle_gamma   90.00
#
_symmetry.space_group_name_H-M   'P 1'
#
loop_
_entity.id
_entity.type
_entity.pdbx_description
1 polymer ?
#
loop_
_entity_poly.entity_id
_entity_poly.type
_entity_poly.pdbx_seq_one_letter_code
_entity_poly.pdbx_strand_id
1 'polypeptide(L)'
;MGSHGIKDQVAIIGMGCTPFTEHWDKSLDDLIIDAAQLTYASAGIHQGDIDAFWFGTSQSAASGLAMGGPLKIHGQPITRVENYCTTGSEAMRAAAYA
;
A
#
# COMPACT_ATOMS: atom_id res chain seq x y z
N MET A 1 3.77 30.67 8.32
CA MET A 1 3.51 30.08 7.95
C MET A 1 2.65 29.04 7.86
N GLY A 2 2.02 28.76 7.68
CA GLY A 2 1.48 27.64 7.36
C GLY A 2 0.21 27.17 7.61
N SER A 3 -0.19 26.39 6.78
CA SER A 3 -1.39 25.63 6.97
C SER A 3 -1.08 24.51 7.94
N HIS A 4 -2.08 24.00 8.60
CA HIS A 4 -1.97 22.78 9.37
C HIS A 4 -2.23 21.55 8.50
N GLY A 5 -2.23 21.69 7.18
CA GLY A 5 -2.35 20.61 6.22
C GLY A 5 -3.60 19.75 6.45
N ILE A 6 -3.39 18.46 6.57
CA ILE A 6 -4.48 17.50 6.75
C ILE A 6 -4.66 17.07 8.21
N LYS A 7 -4.19 17.87 9.15
CA LYS A 7 -4.34 17.56 10.57
C LYS A 7 -5.79 17.26 10.91
N ASP A 8 -6.03 16.14 11.58
CA ASP A 8 -7.35 15.69 12.02
C ASP A 8 -8.35 15.39 10.90
N GLN A 9 -7.88 15.23 9.66
CA GLN A 9 -8.74 14.93 8.51
C GLN A 9 -8.60 13.52 7.97
N VAL A 10 -7.58 12.78 8.40
CA VAL A 10 -7.29 11.43 7.91
C VAL A 10 -7.08 10.49 9.09
N ALA A 11 -7.60 9.29 8.99
CA ALA A 11 -7.41 8.26 10.00
C ALA A 11 -6.76 7.03 9.38
N ILE A 12 -5.84 6.41 10.11
CA ILE A 12 -5.30 5.09 9.76
C ILE A 12 -6.19 4.06 10.44
N ILE A 13 -6.92 3.27 9.67
CA ILE A 13 -7.92 2.34 10.20
C ILE A 13 -7.44 0.89 10.28
N GLY A 14 -6.29 0.59 9.72
CA GLY A 14 -5.74 -0.76 9.78
C GLY A 14 -4.32 -0.82 9.26
N MET A 15 -3.62 -1.87 9.63
CA MET A 15 -2.27 -2.11 9.14
C MET A 15 -1.99 -3.60 9.08
N GLY A 16 -1.01 -3.98 8.26
CA GLY A 16 -0.52 -5.33 8.17
C GLY A 16 0.94 -5.33 7.75
N CYS A 17 1.68 -6.28 8.27
CA CYS A 17 3.10 -6.39 8.00
C CYS A 17 3.49 -7.87 7.93
N THR A 18 4.20 -8.26 6.88
CA THR A 18 4.83 -9.56 6.83
C THR A 18 6.06 -9.57 7.75
N PRO A 19 6.50 -10.73 8.27
CA PRO A 19 7.69 -10.80 9.12
C PRO A 19 8.92 -10.19 8.46
N PHE A 20 9.75 -9.52 9.25
CA PHE A 20 11.01 -8.93 8.79
C PHE A 20 12.07 -10.01 8.70
N THR A 21 12.13 -10.67 7.57
CA THR A 21 13.09 -11.76 7.33
C THR A 21 13.26 -11.96 5.82
N GLU A 22 14.16 -12.83 5.44
CA GLU A 22 14.29 -13.26 4.06
C GLU A 22 13.23 -14.34 3.78
N HIS A 23 12.36 -14.10 2.82
CA HIS A 23 11.26 -14.99 2.47
C HIS A 23 11.64 -15.83 1.26
N TRP A 24 12.47 -16.83 1.46
CA TRP A 24 12.97 -17.68 0.38
C TRP A 24 11.87 -18.50 -0.31
N ASP A 25 10.76 -18.73 0.38
CA ASP A 25 9.65 -19.54 -0.09
C ASP A 25 8.48 -18.70 -0.66
N LYS A 26 8.64 -17.39 -0.75
CA LYS A 26 7.57 -16.48 -1.19
C LYS A 26 8.02 -15.61 -2.33
N SER A 27 7.10 -15.38 -3.28
CA SER A 27 7.28 -14.40 -4.36
C SER A 27 6.87 -13.00 -3.90
N LEU A 28 7.13 -12.00 -4.73
CA LEU A 28 6.60 -10.65 -4.52
C LEU A 28 5.08 -10.68 -4.42
N ASP A 29 4.43 -11.44 -5.30
CA ASP A 29 2.97 -11.58 -5.31
C ASP A 29 2.46 -12.11 -3.97
N ASP A 30 3.10 -13.13 -3.42
CA ASP A 30 2.74 -13.70 -2.13
C ASP A 30 2.84 -12.68 -1.00
N LEU A 31 3.92 -11.88 -0.99
CA LEU A 31 4.12 -10.85 0.03
C LEU A 31 3.07 -9.75 -0.07
N ILE A 32 2.70 -9.34 -1.27
CA ILE A 32 1.65 -8.34 -1.50
C ILE A 32 0.31 -8.88 -0.99
N ILE A 33 -0.05 -10.10 -1.32
CA ILE A 33 -1.30 -10.72 -0.89
C ILE A 33 -1.33 -10.86 0.63
N ASP A 34 -0.26 -11.36 1.24
CA ASP A 34 -0.20 -11.54 2.68
C ASP A 34 -0.36 -10.22 3.43
N ALA A 35 0.36 -9.19 3.01
CA ALA A 35 0.28 -7.87 3.64
C ALA A 35 -1.12 -7.26 3.47
N ALA A 36 -1.71 -7.39 2.30
CA ALA A 36 -3.06 -6.88 2.03
C ALA A 36 -4.10 -7.58 2.90
N GLN A 37 -4.07 -8.90 2.99
CA GLN A 37 -5.02 -9.67 3.80
C GLN A 37 -4.91 -9.31 5.28
N LEU A 38 -3.71 -9.16 5.81
CA LEU A 38 -3.50 -8.72 7.18
C LEU A 38 -4.08 -7.32 7.41
N THR A 39 -3.89 -6.42 6.46
CA THR A 39 -4.37 -5.05 6.54
C THR A 39 -5.90 -5.00 6.51
N TYR A 40 -6.53 -5.75 5.60
CA TYR A 40 -7.99 -5.78 5.50
C TYR A 40 -8.62 -6.39 6.77
N ALA A 41 -8.03 -7.43 7.30
CA ALA A 41 -8.49 -8.03 8.55
C ALA A 41 -8.37 -7.04 9.72
N SER A 42 -7.26 -6.31 9.79
CA SER A 42 -7.03 -5.29 10.81
C SER A 42 -8.06 -4.16 10.73
N ALA A 43 -8.36 -3.70 9.52
CA ALA A 43 -9.31 -2.61 9.30
C ALA A 43 -10.78 -3.05 9.37
N GLY A 44 -11.05 -4.34 9.21
CA GLY A 44 -12.42 -4.86 9.13
C GLY A 44 -13.14 -4.47 7.85
N ILE A 45 -12.41 -4.38 6.73
CA ILE A 45 -12.95 -4.00 5.43
C ILE A 45 -12.66 -5.07 4.38
N HIS A 46 -13.34 -4.95 3.25
CA HIS A 46 -13.07 -5.73 2.04
C HIS A 46 -12.34 -4.87 1.01
N GLN A 47 -11.60 -5.51 0.11
CA GLN A 47 -10.87 -4.79 -0.93
C GLN A 47 -11.79 -3.90 -1.77
N GLY A 48 -13.02 -4.30 -1.99
CA GLY A 48 -14.01 -3.52 -2.73
C GLY A 48 -14.39 -2.19 -2.08
N ASP A 49 -14.09 -2.01 -0.80
CA ASP A 49 -14.34 -0.76 -0.09
C ASP A 49 -13.25 0.29 -0.35
N ILE A 50 -12.18 -0.09 -1.06
CA ILE A 50 -11.04 0.79 -1.29
C ILE A 50 -11.19 1.47 -2.65
N ASP A 51 -11.03 2.78 -2.68
CA ASP A 51 -11.20 3.59 -3.89
C ASP A 51 -9.91 3.78 -4.67
N ALA A 52 -8.75 3.74 -4.01
CA ALA A 52 -7.45 3.95 -4.65
C ALA A 52 -6.33 3.30 -3.86
N PHE A 53 -5.24 2.98 -4.55
CA PHE A 53 -4.08 2.30 -3.98
C PHE A 53 -2.79 3.03 -4.30
N TRP A 54 -1.84 3.00 -3.37
CA TRP A 54 -0.48 3.47 -3.59
C TRP A 54 0.50 2.36 -3.28
N PHE A 55 1.33 2.04 -4.26
CA PHE A 55 2.30 0.97 -4.17
C PHE A 55 3.72 1.54 -4.14
N GLY A 56 4.37 1.40 -2.99
CA GLY A 56 5.75 1.84 -2.81
C GLY A 56 6.73 0.71 -3.08
N THR A 57 7.56 0.87 -4.10
CA THR A 57 8.62 -0.08 -4.42
C THR A 57 9.75 0.61 -5.17
N SER A 58 10.97 0.17 -4.94
CA SER A 58 12.15 0.74 -5.60
C SER A 58 12.56 -0.09 -6.82
N GLN A 59 12.76 -1.38 -6.66
CA GLN A 59 13.34 -2.24 -7.70
C GLN A 59 12.47 -3.43 -8.09
N SER A 60 11.48 -3.75 -7.28
CA SER A 60 10.67 -4.96 -7.50
C SER A 60 9.72 -4.83 -8.68
N ALA A 61 9.33 -3.61 -9.02
CA ALA A 61 8.36 -3.39 -10.09
C ALA A 61 8.47 -1.98 -10.65
N ALA A 62 8.09 -1.83 -11.92
CA ALA A 62 8.14 -0.57 -12.63
C ALA A 62 6.79 0.16 -12.64
N SER A 63 5.72 -0.46 -12.18
CA SER A 63 4.37 0.13 -12.21
C SER A 63 3.46 -0.45 -11.14
N GLY A 64 2.27 0.13 -10.99
CA GLY A 64 1.24 -0.39 -10.11
C GLY A 64 0.65 -1.73 -10.52
N LEU A 65 0.92 -2.19 -11.74
CA LEU A 65 0.44 -3.49 -12.21
C LEU A 65 0.96 -4.66 -11.36
N ALA A 66 2.14 -4.52 -10.77
CA ALA A 66 2.69 -5.55 -9.89
C ALA A 66 1.82 -5.76 -8.65
N MET A 67 1.06 -4.76 -8.23
CA MET A 67 0.09 -4.87 -7.14
C MET A 67 -1.29 -5.26 -7.67
N GLY A 68 -1.68 -4.70 -8.79
CA GLY A 68 -3.01 -4.92 -9.37
C GLY A 68 -3.25 -6.36 -9.81
N GLY A 69 -2.23 -7.04 -10.33
CA GLY A 69 -2.33 -8.42 -10.74
C GLY A 69 -2.65 -9.38 -9.59
N PRO A 70 -1.75 -9.48 -8.59
CA PRO A 70 -1.95 -10.39 -7.45
C PRO A 70 -3.24 -10.13 -6.68
N LEU A 71 -3.58 -8.87 -6.45
CA LEU A 71 -4.78 -8.49 -5.71
C LEU A 71 -6.04 -8.46 -6.56
N LYS A 72 -5.91 -8.66 -7.89
CA LYS A 72 -7.04 -8.64 -8.82
C LYS A 72 -7.85 -7.34 -8.70
N ILE A 73 -7.14 -6.21 -8.69
CA ILE A 73 -7.76 -4.89 -8.62
C ILE A 73 -8.33 -4.53 -9.98
N HIS A 74 -9.60 -4.17 -10.02
CA HIS A 74 -10.29 -3.78 -11.24
C HIS A 74 -11.00 -2.45 -11.04
N GLY A 75 -10.69 -1.48 -11.88
CA GLY A 75 -11.40 -0.20 -11.90
C GLY A 75 -10.94 0.83 -10.88
N GLN A 76 -10.09 0.48 -9.93
CA GLN A 76 -9.51 1.44 -8.99
C GLN A 76 -8.10 1.84 -9.46
N PRO A 77 -7.72 3.10 -9.28
CA PRO A 77 -6.38 3.56 -9.63
C PRO A 77 -5.32 2.99 -8.69
N ILE A 78 -4.16 2.67 -9.25
CA ILE A 78 -3.00 2.24 -8.51
C ILE A 78 -1.83 3.11 -8.93
N THR A 79 -1.26 3.84 -7.99
CA THR A 79 -0.11 4.71 -8.24
C THR A 79 1.13 4.10 -7.63
N ARG A 80 2.16 3.89 -8.46
CA ARG A 80 3.47 3.49 -7.97
C ARG A 80 4.25 4.72 -7.55
N VAL A 81 4.85 4.65 -6.38
CA VAL A 81 5.75 5.70 -5.86
C VAL A 81 7.10 5.09 -5.48
N GLU A 82 8.13 5.93 -5.50
CA GLU A 82 9.45 5.48 -5.12
C GLU A 82 10.27 6.68 -4.60
N ASN A 83 10.98 6.49 -3.51
CA ASN A 83 11.89 7.47 -2.95
C ASN A 83 12.94 6.76 -2.06
N TYR A 84 13.61 5.76 -2.63
CA TYR A 84 14.63 4.96 -1.95
C TYR A 84 14.14 4.44 -0.60
N CYS A 85 14.88 4.70 0.47
CA CYS A 85 14.56 4.18 1.81
C CYS A 85 13.28 4.77 2.40
N THR A 86 12.77 5.87 1.87
CA THR A 86 11.54 6.52 2.34
C THR A 86 10.32 6.16 1.49
N THR A 87 10.43 5.16 0.63
CA THR A 87 9.36 4.80 -0.32
C THR A 87 8.04 4.47 0.38
N GLY A 88 8.07 3.70 1.47
CA GLY A 88 6.86 3.38 2.23
C GLY A 88 6.20 4.62 2.83
N SER A 89 7.00 5.51 3.39
CA SER A 89 6.50 6.78 3.92
C SER A 89 5.92 7.66 2.82
N GLU A 90 6.52 7.65 1.62
CA GLU A 90 6.01 8.38 0.47
C GLU A 90 4.65 7.85 0.01
N ALA A 91 4.49 6.52 -0.03
CA ALA A 91 3.21 5.91 -0.38
C ALA A 91 2.11 6.31 0.61
N MET A 92 2.41 6.26 1.90
CA MET A 92 1.47 6.65 2.94
C MET A 92 1.11 8.13 2.86
N ARG A 93 2.10 9.00 2.66
CA ARG A 93 1.87 10.43 2.51
C ARG A 93 0.97 10.72 1.30
N ALA A 94 1.27 10.13 0.17
CA ALA A 94 0.49 10.31 -1.05
C ALA A 94 -0.97 9.87 -0.87
N ALA A 95 -1.18 8.72 -0.24
CA ALA A 95 -2.52 8.22 0.06
C ALA A 95 -3.28 9.16 1.01
N ALA A 96 -2.59 9.67 2.03
CA ALA A 96 -3.22 10.58 3.00
C ALA A 96 -3.66 11.90 2.37
N TYR A 97 -2.90 12.40 1.40
CA TYR A 97 -3.24 13.66 0.72
C TYR A 97 -4.25 13.49 -0.42
N ALA A 98 -4.51 12.28 -0.83
CA ALA A 98 -5.50 12.03 -1.89
C ALA A 98 -6.97 12.09 -1.37
#